data_1a76051014b65b8f0ddc6c0cf436a8c8
#
_entry.id   1a76051014b65b8f0ddc6c0cf436a8c8
#
_cell.length_a   1.000
_cell.length_b   1.000
_cell.length_c   1.000
_cell.angle_alpha   90.00
_cell.angle_beta   90.00
_cell.angle_gamma   90.00
#
_symmetry.space_group_name_H-M   'P 1'
#
loop_
_entity.id
_entity.type
_entity.pdbx_description
1 polymer ?
#
loop_
_entity_poly.entity_id
_entity_poly.type
_entity_poly.pdbx_seq_one_letter_code
_entity_poly.pdbx_strand_id
1 'polypeptide(L)'
;IKILEEVIITGECSGVTRNTVSNNLTSFAINRALGTSLTSLLEQVSGVSSISTGTTVAKPVIQGMYGNRILIINNGSLQTGQQWGVDHAPEVDMNGNASIRVIKGSDAVRYGSEALGGIIVMEQAPLPFRKKALKGKTSILYGSNGHRYVLTGQLEGTFPFLRDLAWRVQGTYSNSGDRSTANYLLNNTGAREHHTSALLGYDRGRLRIEGFYSHFYNRTGVMFSAQMGSEDLLAERIRLGRPLYTDPFTRSIAYPYQKVTHQTAIGKMKFSMRNAGNLYWQSSWQKDDRQENRIRRLGSDIPAVSLHLNS
;
A
#
# COMPACT_ATOMS: atom_id res chain seq x y z
N ILE A 1 21.08 27.53 27.92
CA ILE A 1 21.27 26.08 28.06
C ILE A 1 19.91 25.44 27.78
N LYS A 2 19.74 24.83 26.60
CA LYS A 2 18.55 24.06 26.26
C LYS A 2 18.72 22.68 26.91
N ILE A 3 17.93 22.39 27.93
CA ILE A 3 17.86 21.05 28.52
C ILE A 3 17.14 20.17 27.49
N LEU A 4 17.86 19.15 26.98
CA LEU A 4 17.25 18.10 26.16
C LEU A 4 16.35 17.27 27.06
N GLU A 5 15.08 17.20 26.75
CA GLU A 5 14.16 16.29 27.41
C GLU A 5 14.61 14.84 27.18
N GLU A 6 14.66 14.08 28.27
CA GLU A 6 15.03 12.67 28.27
C GLU A 6 14.06 11.88 27.37
N VAL A 7 14.56 11.29 26.30
CA VAL A 7 13.79 10.40 25.45
C VAL A 7 13.69 9.05 26.12
N ILE A 8 12.65 8.85 26.93
CA ILE A 8 12.35 7.54 27.50
C ILE A 8 11.79 6.65 26.38
N ILE A 9 12.61 5.77 25.86
CA ILE A 9 12.18 4.67 24.97
C ILE A 9 11.60 3.57 25.86
N THR A 10 10.32 3.63 26.18
CA THR A 10 9.61 2.51 26.77
C THR A 10 9.34 1.48 25.67
N GLY A 11 10.25 0.53 25.53
CA GLY A 11 10.02 -0.68 24.75
C GLY A 11 9.03 -1.57 25.49
N GLU A 12 7.77 -1.59 25.15
CA GLU A 12 6.92 -2.71 25.50
C GLU A 12 7.46 -3.94 24.80
N CYS A 13 8.07 -4.83 25.57
CA CYS A 13 8.53 -6.13 25.09
C CYS A 13 7.29 -7.02 24.94
N SER A 14 6.49 -6.77 23.90
CA SER A 14 5.46 -7.72 23.48
C SER A 14 6.18 -8.92 22.86
N GLY A 15 6.43 -9.96 23.66
CA GLY A 15 6.71 -11.35 23.30
C GLY A 15 7.53 -11.70 22.04
N VAL A 16 8.27 -10.75 21.49
CA VAL A 16 9.14 -10.97 20.32
C VAL A 16 10.43 -11.57 20.83
N THR A 17 10.64 -12.84 20.56
CA THR A 17 11.92 -13.52 20.80
C THR A 17 13.05 -12.72 20.15
N ARG A 18 14.20 -12.58 20.83
CA ARG A 18 15.37 -11.80 20.40
C ARG A 18 16.00 -12.23 19.07
N ASN A 19 15.45 -13.24 18.41
CA ASN A 19 15.94 -13.80 17.14
C ASN A 19 15.08 -13.42 15.92
N THR A 20 14.13 -12.50 16.06
CA THR A 20 13.27 -12.08 14.95
C THR A 20 14.07 -11.22 13.98
N VAL A 21 14.27 -11.70 12.77
CA VAL A 21 14.82 -10.89 11.67
C VAL A 21 13.70 -10.00 11.14
N SER A 22 13.43 -8.91 11.84
CA SER A 22 12.44 -7.92 11.42
C SER A 22 13.10 -6.57 11.14
N ASN A 23 12.74 -5.96 10.02
CA ASN A 23 13.13 -4.60 9.68
C ASN A 23 11.91 -3.69 9.79
N ASN A 24 12.05 -2.59 10.51
CA ASN A 24 10.97 -1.63 10.74
C ASN A 24 11.25 -0.33 9.98
N LEU A 25 10.37 0.00 9.04
CA LEU A 25 10.34 1.27 8.35
C LEU A 25 9.40 2.21 9.11
N THR A 26 9.96 3.23 9.71
CA THR A 26 9.22 4.20 10.53
C THR A 26 8.44 5.19 9.67
N SER A 27 7.56 5.97 10.28
CA SER A 27 6.84 7.05 9.61
C SER A 27 7.76 8.06 8.91
N PHE A 28 8.99 8.24 9.38
CA PHE A 28 10.00 9.08 8.72
C PHE A 28 10.42 8.50 7.37
N ALA A 29 10.72 7.19 7.30
CA ALA A 29 11.05 6.51 6.04
C ALA A 29 9.86 6.53 5.05
N ILE A 30 8.65 6.28 5.55
CA ILE A 30 7.41 6.33 4.76
C ILE A 30 7.22 7.73 4.15
N ASN A 31 7.41 8.79 4.95
CA ASN A 31 7.25 10.17 4.48
C ASN A 31 8.31 10.56 3.43
N ARG A 32 9.55 10.09 3.58
CA ARG A 32 10.60 10.31 2.58
C ARG A 32 10.34 9.59 1.27
N ALA A 33 9.60 8.50 1.31
CA ALA A 33 9.19 7.71 0.15
C ALA A 33 7.86 8.19 -0.47
N LEU A 34 7.37 9.39 -0.09
CA LEU A 34 6.17 9.96 -0.67
C LEU A 34 6.26 9.98 -2.21
N GLY A 35 5.23 9.47 -2.86
CA GLY A 35 5.21 9.37 -4.32
C GLY A 35 5.92 8.14 -4.90
N THR A 36 6.52 7.29 -4.08
CA THR A 36 7.00 5.97 -4.53
C THR A 36 5.97 4.89 -4.23
N SER A 37 6.15 3.69 -4.77
CA SER A 37 5.32 2.54 -4.41
C SER A 37 5.73 1.93 -3.08
N LEU A 38 4.82 1.17 -2.44
CA LEU A 38 5.17 0.35 -1.26
C LEU A 38 6.38 -0.54 -1.56
N THR A 39 6.41 -1.16 -2.73
CA THR A 39 7.50 -2.06 -3.14
C THR A 39 8.85 -1.34 -3.19
N SER A 40 8.90 -0.14 -3.77
CA SER A 40 10.13 0.67 -3.80
C SER A 40 10.59 1.10 -2.41
N LEU A 41 9.67 1.37 -1.49
CA LEU A 41 10.02 1.62 -0.08
C LEU A 41 10.63 0.38 0.57
N LEU A 42 10.07 -0.80 0.30
CA LEU A 42 10.51 -2.06 0.89
C LEU A 42 11.90 -2.51 0.40
N GLU A 43 12.36 -2.05 -0.77
CA GLU A 43 13.74 -2.33 -1.27
C GLU A 43 14.85 -1.75 -0.37
N GLN A 44 14.51 -0.82 0.54
CA GLN A 44 15.44 -0.36 1.57
C GLN A 44 15.74 -1.43 2.63
N VAL A 45 14.96 -2.51 2.65
CA VAL A 45 15.14 -3.62 3.59
C VAL A 45 16.01 -4.69 2.95
N SER A 46 17.11 -5.06 3.62
CA SER A 46 18.00 -6.12 3.16
C SER A 46 17.22 -7.41 2.86
N GLY A 47 17.52 -8.06 1.72
CA GLY A 47 16.84 -9.29 1.28
C GLY A 47 15.43 -9.08 0.71
N VAL A 48 15.07 -7.82 0.45
CA VAL A 48 13.86 -7.45 -0.30
C VAL A 48 14.28 -6.83 -1.63
N SER A 49 13.65 -7.28 -2.69
CA SER A 49 13.78 -6.74 -4.04
C SER A 49 12.38 -6.59 -4.66
N SER A 50 12.31 -6.19 -5.92
CA SER A 50 11.05 -6.09 -6.64
C SER A 50 11.08 -6.81 -7.98
N ILE A 51 9.90 -7.26 -8.41
CA ILE A 51 9.62 -7.57 -9.82
C ILE A 51 8.75 -6.43 -10.33
N SER A 52 9.25 -5.73 -11.33
CA SER A 52 8.57 -4.58 -11.92
C SER A 52 8.19 -4.86 -13.37
N THR A 53 6.93 -4.61 -13.69
CA THR A 53 6.41 -4.67 -15.06
C THR A 53 6.05 -3.25 -15.49
N GLY A 54 6.97 -2.56 -16.13
CA GLY A 54 6.81 -1.15 -16.45
C GLY A 54 7.11 -0.23 -15.26
N THR A 55 6.57 0.99 -15.29
CA THR A 55 6.91 2.05 -14.34
C THR A 55 5.97 2.16 -13.14
N THR A 56 4.83 1.49 -13.18
CA THR A 56 3.74 1.69 -12.22
C THR A 56 3.34 0.43 -11.48
N VAL A 57 3.72 -0.74 -11.99
CA VAL A 57 3.39 -2.03 -11.41
C VAL A 57 4.65 -2.69 -10.89
N ALA A 58 4.75 -2.84 -9.58
CA ALA A 58 5.87 -3.50 -8.93
C ALA A 58 5.37 -4.39 -7.78
N LYS A 59 5.92 -5.59 -7.69
CA LYS A 59 5.58 -6.58 -6.68
C LYS A 59 6.79 -6.86 -5.78
N PRO A 60 6.62 -6.89 -4.46
CA PRO A 60 7.74 -7.18 -3.56
C PRO A 60 8.17 -8.64 -3.69
N VAL A 61 9.47 -8.85 -3.60
CA VAL A 61 10.12 -10.15 -3.52
C VAL A 61 10.90 -10.20 -2.23
N ILE A 62 10.60 -11.14 -1.34
CA ILE A 62 11.30 -11.32 -0.07
C ILE A 62 12.04 -12.66 -0.12
N GLN A 63 13.36 -12.63 0.05
CA GLN A 63 14.22 -13.83 0.00
C GLN A 63 13.98 -14.68 -1.27
N GLY A 64 13.78 -14.04 -2.42
CA GLY A 64 13.52 -14.71 -3.70
C GLY A 64 12.07 -15.19 -3.90
N MET A 65 11.19 -15.01 -2.92
CA MET A 65 9.79 -15.43 -2.99
C MET A 65 8.85 -14.24 -3.24
N TYR A 66 7.75 -14.46 -3.97
CA TYR A 66 6.75 -13.46 -4.31
C TYR A 66 5.35 -14.07 -4.44
N GLY A 67 4.34 -13.26 -4.67
CA GLY A 67 2.96 -13.68 -4.88
C GLY A 67 2.32 -14.22 -3.61
N ASN A 68 1.70 -15.38 -3.69
CA ASN A 68 1.03 -16.05 -2.57
C ASN A 68 1.97 -16.58 -1.47
N ARG A 69 3.29 -16.41 -1.64
CA ARG A 69 4.28 -16.77 -0.62
C ARG A 69 4.67 -15.62 0.29
N ILE A 70 4.11 -14.44 0.05
CA ILE A 70 4.28 -13.24 0.88
C ILE A 70 2.89 -12.78 1.31
N LEU A 71 2.72 -12.57 2.61
CA LEU A 71 1.48 -12.02 3.15
C LEU A 71 1.63 -10.52 3.44
N ILE A 72 0.57 -9.77 3.19
CA ILE A 72 0.46 -8.37 3.59
C ILE A 72 -0.63 -8.29 4.65
N ILE A 73 -0.26 -7.82 5.84
CA ILE A 73 -1.18 -7.57 6.94
C ILE A 73 -1.35 -6.08 7.07
N ASN A 74 -2.55 -5.60 6.79
CA ASN A 74 -2.91 -4.19 6.86
C ASN A 74 -3.80 -3.95 8.08
N ASN A 75 -3.30 -3.17 9.02
CA ASN A 75 -4.01 -2.84 10.27
C ASN A 75 -4.55 -4.09 11.01
N GLY A 76 -3.78 -5.19 11.00
CA GLY A 76 -4.08 -6.44 11.68
C GLY A 76 -4.97 -7.41 10.90
N SER A 77 -5.41 -7.08 9.67
CA SER A 77 -6.13 -7.98 8.79
C SER A 77 -5.26 -8.41 7.61
N LEU A 78 -5.35 -9.65 7.21
CA LEU A 78 -4.72 -10.15 5.99
C LEU A 78 -5.34 -9.44 4.79
N GLN A 79 -4.51 -8.82 3.95
CA GLN A 79 -4.94 -8.20 2.70
C GLN A 79 -5.19 -9.31 1.67
N THR A 80 -6.44 -9.47 1.25
CA THR A 80 -6.83 -10.43 0.20
C THR A 80 -6.61 -9.84 -1.19
N GLY A 81 -6.70 -10.66 -2.25
CA GLY A 81 -6.56 -10.19 -3.63
C GLY A 81 -5.13 -9.87 -4.08
N GLN A 82 -4.09 -10.21 -3.27
CA GLN A 82 -2.69 -9.87 -3.55
C GLN A 82 -1.89 -10.98 -4.24
N GLN A 83 -2.49 -12.15 -4.43
CA GLN A 83 -1.81 -13.39 -4.88
C GLN A 83 -1.65 -13.50 -6.39
N TRP A 84 -2.15 -12.55 -7.15
CA TRP A 84 -2.16 -12.57 -8.62
C TRP A 84 -0.75 -12.47 -9.23
N GLY A 85 -0.67 -12.59 -10.53
CA GLY A 85 0.55 -12.60 -11.32
C GLY A 85 1.54 -11.44 -11.05
N VAL A 86 2.67 -11.46 -11.72
CA VAL A 86 3.77 -10.47 -11.54
C VAL A 86 3.40 -9.05 -11.99
N ASP A 87 2.32 -8.91 -12.73
CA ASP A 87 1.79 -7.67 -13.29
C ASP A 87 0.80 -6.93 -12.36
N HIS A 88 0.73 -7.31 -11.07
CA HIS A 88 -0.14 -6.68 -10.08
C HIS A 88 0.66 -6.09 -8.91
N ALA A 89 0.43 -4.82 -8.61
CA ALA A 89 1.00 -4.14 -7.46
C ALA A 89 0.15 -4.37 -6.18
N PRO A 90 0.73 -4.24 -4.98
CA PRO A 90 -0.03 -4.24 -3.74
C PRO A 90 -1.08 -3.12 -3.69
N GLU A 91 -2.30 -3.46 -3.27
CA GLU A 91 -3.48 -2.58 -3.25
C GLU A 91 -3.66 -1.94 -1.88
N VAL A 92 -2.63 -1.27 -1.40
CA VAL A 92 -2.61 -0.63 -0.09
C VAL A 92 -2.00 0.76 -0.17
N ASP A 93 -2.55 1.71 0.60
CA ASP A 93 -1.93 3.01 0.79
C ASP A 93 -0.93 2.94 1.95
N MET A 94 0.35 3.19 1.67
CA MET A 94 1.38 3.21 2.70
C MET A 94 1.38 4.49 3.54
N ASN A 95 0.82 5.60 3.02
CA ASN A 95 1.00 6.94 3.60
C ASN A 95 0.26 7.15 4.94
N GLY A 96 -0.76 6.36 5.22
CA GLY A 96 -1.50 6.41 6.49
C GLY A 96 -0.86 5.63 7.64
N ASN A 97 0.24 4.93 7.39
CA ASN A 97 0.84 4.04 8.38
C ASN A 97 1.92 4.74 9.21
N ALA A 98 2.04 4.33 10.46
CA ALA A 98 3.10 4.75 11.37
C ALA A 98 4.34 3.88 11.23
N SER A 99 4.14 2.62 10.89
CA SER A 99 5.22 1.66 10.67
C SER A 99 4.87 0.63 9.62
N ILE A 100 5.89 0.18 8.89
CA ILE A 100 5.82 -0.96 7.98
C ILE A 100 6.95 -1.89 8.35
N ARG A 101 6.61 -3.11 8.78
CA ARG A 101 7.59 -4.11 9.20
C ARG A 101 7.64 -5.24 8.19
N VAL A 102 8.86 -5.68 7.87
CA VAL A 102 9.10 -6.90 7.10
C VAL A 102 9.62 -7.97 8.07
N ILE A 103 8.87 -9.04 8.23
CA ILE A 103 9.21 -10.19 9.07
C ILE A 103 9.59 -11.34 8.15
N LYS A 104 10.77 -11.92 8.36
CA LYS A 104 11.35 -12.95 7.52
C LYS A 104 11.67 -14.21 8.34
N GLY A 105 11.79 -15.36 7.66
CA GLY A 105 12.18 -16.60 8.28
C GLY A 105 11.07 -17.23 9.13
N SER A 106 11.46 -18.00 10.16
CA SER A 106 10.56 -18.80 10.98
C SER A 106 9.47 -18.01 11.70
N ASP A 107 9.71 -16.75 12.02
CA ASP A 107 8.72 -15.90 12.70
C ASP A 107 7.53 -15.53 11.79
N ALA A 108 7.72 -15.59 10.48
CA ALA A 108 6.65 -15.38 9.52
C ALA A 108 5.59 -16.49 9.58
N VAL A 109 5.98 -17.71 9.91
CA VAL A 109 5.08 -18.88 9.97
C VAL A 109 3.94 -18.70 10.99
N ARG A 110 4.13 -17.87 12.02
CA ARG A 110 3.08 -17.56 13.02
C ARG A 110 1.85 -16.89 12.41
N TYR A 111 1.96 -16.34 11.23
CA TYR A 111 0.89 -15.60 10.56
C TYR A 111 0.15 -16.42 9.50
N GLY A 112 0.62 -17.65 9.26
CA GLY A 112 -0.02 -18.57 8.33
C GLY A 112 0.98 -19.37 7.52
N SER A 113 0.54 -20.50 6.99
CA SER A 113 1.35 -21.43 6.18
C SER A 113 1.80 -20.83 4.84
N GLU A 114 1.12 -19.78 4.37
CA GLU A 114 1.43 -19.12 3.10
C GLU A 114 2.57 -18.08 3.23
N ALA A 115 3.02 -17.78 4.45
CA ALA A 115 4.06 -16.80 4.73
C ALA A 115 5.49 -17.34 4.52
N LEU A 116 5.73 -18.14 3.50
CA LEU A 116 7.01 -18.82 3.27
C LEU A 116 8.16 -17.83 2.98
N GLY A 117 7.90 -16.78 2.22
CA GLY A 117 8.88 -15.73 1.90
C GLY A 117 9.01 -14.69 3.00
N GLY A 118 7.94 -14.46 3.73
CA GLY A 118 7.86 -13.43 4.77
C GLY A 118 6.54 -12.70 4.78
N ILE A 119 6.49 -11.68 5.65
CA ILE A 119 5.26 -10.90 5.87
C ILE A 119 5.59 -9.42 5.88
N ILE A 120 4.71 -8.63 5.30
CA ILE A 120 4.70 -7.18 5.38
C ILE A 120 3.57 -6.78 6.32
N VAL A 121 3.90 -6.21 7.47
CA VAL A 121 2.92 -5.76 8.47
C VAL A 121 2.86 -4.24 8.44
N MET A 122 1.69 -3.71 8.13
CA MET A 122 1.42 -2.27 8.05
C MET A 122 0.53 -1.87 9.24
N GLU A 123 0.99 -0.93 10.03
CA GLU A 123 0.30 -0.52 11.26
C GLU A 123 0.12 0.99 11.31
N GLN A 124 -1.07 1.41 11.69
CA GLN A 124 -1.35 2.81 11.99
C GLN A 124 -0.90 3.16 13.42
N ALA A 125 -0.63 4.44 13.66
CA ALA A 125 -0.39 4.91 15.02
C ALA A 125 -1.64 4.69 15.90
N PRO A 126 -1.47 4.47 17.21
CA PRO A 126 -2.59 4.46 18.14
C PRO A 126 -3.40 5.75 18.05
N LEU A 127 -4.71 5.67 18.27
CA LEU A 127 -5.58 6.84 18.33
C LEU A 127 -5.26 7.71 19.56
N PRO A 128 -5.40 9.04 19.45
CA PRO A 128 -5.03 9.99 20.51
C PRO A 128 -6.07 10.09 21.63
N PHE A 129 -6.50 8.98 22.21
CA PHE A 129 -7.50 8.97 23.27
C PHE A 129 -7.12 9.93 24.42
N ARG A 130 -8.12 10.62 24.97
CA ARG A 130 -8.00 11.55 26.11
C ARG A 130 -7.08 12.75 25.89
N LYS A 131 -6.54 12.95 24.69
CA LYS A 131 -5.70 14.10 24.35
C LYS A 131 -6.57 15.22 23.79
N LYS A 132 -6.52 16.42 24.42
CA LYS A 132 -7.16 17.63 23.87
C LYS A 132 -6.34 18.16 22.68
N ALA A 133 -6.34 17.48 21.55
CA ALA A 133 -5.60 17.98 20.41
C ALA A 133 -6.27 17.53 19.12
N LEU A 134 -6.56 18.49 18.26
CA LEU A 134 -6.71 18.25 16.83
C LEU A 134 -5.30 18.31 16.22
N LYS A 135 -4.86 17.26 15.60
CA LYS A 135 -3.58 17.19 14.91
C LYS A 135 -3.82 16.93 13.43
N GLY A 136 -3.07 17.61 12.60
CA GLY A 136 -3.10 17.44 11.16
C GLY A 136 -1.71 17.34 10.57
N LYS A 137 -1.62 16.63 9.45
CA LYS A 137 -0.42 16.52 8.64
C LYS A 137 -0.83 16.57 7.18
N THR A 138 -0.13 17.37 6.39
CA THR A 138 -0.28 17.42 4.94
C THR A 138 1.08 17.31 4.29
N SER A 139 1.17 16.59 3.19
CA SER A 139 2.38 16.49 2.39
C SER A 139 2.03 16.61 0.92
N ILE A 140 2.82 17.38 0.19
CA ILE A 140 2.67 17.63 -1.24
C ILE A 140 3.98 17.29 -1.92
N LEU A 141 3.90 16.54 -3.02
CA LEU A 141 5.04 16.25 -3.87
C LEU A 141 4.71 16.54 -5.31
N TYR A 142 5.64 17.20 -6.00
CA TYR A 142 5.64 17.32 -7.45
C TYR A 142 6.87 16.63 -8.03
N GLY A 143 6.66 15.78 -9.03
CA GLY A 143 7.71 15.15 -9.81
C GLY A 143 7.63 15.54 -11.26
N SER A 144 8.73 16.02 -11.85
CA SER A 144 8.77 16.49 -13.24
C SER A 144 8.51 15.36 -14.24
N ASN A 145 9.05 14.17 -13.97
CA ASN A 145 8.81 13.02 -14.85
C ASN A 145 7.36 12.52 -14.74
N GLY A 146 6.61 12.66 -15.82
CA GLY A 146 5.18 12.41 -15.86
C GLY A 146 4.35 13.55 -15.24
N HIS A 147 4.96 14.68 -14.90
CA HIS A 147 4.31 15.81 -14.20
C HIS A 147 3.42 15.31 -13.05
N ARG A 148 3.98 14.47 -12.23
CA ARG A 148 3.26 13.80 -11.15
C ARG A 148 3.03 14.71 -9.96
N TYR A 149 1.81 14.76 -9.45
CA TYR A 149 1.54 15.33 -8.13
C TYR A 149 1.03 14.25 -7.19
N VAL A 150 1.45 14.35 -5.92
CA VAL A 150 0.93 13.55 -4.82
C VAL A 150 0.55 14.49 -3.70
N LEU A 151 -0.67 14.38 -3.22
CA LEU A 151 -1.19 15.09 -2.07
C LEU A 151 -1.61 14.06 -1.04
N THR A 152 -1.10 14.16 0.19
CA THR A 152 -1.57 13.37 1.32
C THR A 152 -2.01 14.28 2.45
N GLY A 153 -3.07 13.90 3.13
CA GLY A 153 -3.58 14.62 4.29
C GLY A 153 -4.04 13.64 5.37
N GLN A 154 -3.78 13.98 6.62
CA GLN A 154 -4.25 13.22 7.77
C GLN A 154 -4.71 14.20 8.85
N LEU A 155 -5.86 13.93 9.44
CA LEU A 155 -6.40 14.62 10.60
C LEU A 155 -6.77 13.59 11.67
N GLU A 156 -6.48 13.91 12.93
CA GLU A 156 -6.84 13.07 14.06
C GLU A 156 -7.20 13.92 15.29
N GLY A 157 -8.06 13.39 16.13
CA GLY A 157 -8.46 14.08 17.34
C GLY A 157 -9.41 13.27 18.22
N THR A 158 -9.87 13.93 19.27
CA THR A 158 -10.93 13.44 20.17
C THR A 158 -12.10 14.40 20.13
N PHE A 159 -13.29 13.91 20.48
CA PHE A 159 -14.45 14.80 20.65
C PHE A 159 -14.34 15.57 21.97
N PRO A 160 -14.62 16.89 21.99
CA PRO A 160 -14.47 17.72 23.19
C PRO A 160 -15.24 17.20 24.43
N PHE A 161 -16.44 16.66 24.17
CA PHE A 161 -17.35 16.17 25.22
C PHE A 161 -17.19 14.68 25.54
N LEU A 162 -16.51 13.92 24.65
CA LEU A 162 -16.31 12.48 24.79
C LEU A 162 -14.87 12.09 24.45
N ARG A 163 -13.95 12.37 25.39
CA ARG A 163 -12.50 12.17 25.16
C ARG A 163 -12.08 10.72 25.06
N ASP A 164 -12.92 9.81 25.49
CA ASP A 164 -12.73 8.37 25.31
C ASP A 164 -13.03 7.92 23.88
N LEU A 165 -13.62 8.81 23.05
CA LEU A 165 -13.85 8.61 21.62
C LEU A 165 -12.82 9.42 20.83
N ALA A 166 -12.03 8.72 20.02
CA ALA A 166 -11.00 9.31 19.17
C ALA A 166 -11.17 8.86 17.72
N TRP A 167 -10.73 9.70 16.80
CA TRP A 167 -10.86 9.47 15.38
C TRP A 167 -9.62 9.88 14.60
N ARG A 168 -9.45 9.28 13.44
CA ARG A 168 -8.48 9.67 12.42
C ARG A 168 -9.09 9.50 11.05
N VAL A 169 -8.86 10.48 10.17
CA VAL A 169 -9.14 10.38 8.75
C VAL A 169 -7.88 10.68 7.97
N GLN A 170 -7.69 9.99 6.85
CA GLN A 170 -6.52 10.16 6.01
C GLN A 170 -6.96 10.05 4.55
N GLY A 171 -6.31 10.82 3.67
CA GLY A 171 -6.49 10.74 2.23
C GLY A 171 -5.18 10.88 1.48
N THR A 172 -5.09 10.18 0.35
CA THR A 172 -4.00 10.31 -0.63
C THR A 172 -4.61 10.49 -2.01
N TYR A 173 -4.13 11.47 -2.75
CA TYR A 173 -4.44 11.68 -4.16
C TYR A 173 -3.14 11.74 -4.95
N SER A 174 -3.05 10.99 -6.04
CA SER A 174 -1.91 11.00 -6.95
C SER A 174 -2.40 10.99 -8.40
N ASN A 175 -1.76 11.80 -9.22
CA ASN A 175 -2.03 11.86 -10.67
C ASN A 175 -0.71 12.07 -11.42
N SER A 176 -0.43 11.21 -12.38
CA SER A 176 0.70 11.32 -13.29
C SER A 176 0.27 11.06 -14.73
N GLY A 177 0.90 11.76 -15.67
CA GLY A 177 0.82 11.44 -17.09
C GLY A 177 1.93 10.48 -17.52
N ASP A 178 2.17 10.45 -18.83
CA ASP A 178 3.21 9.63 -19.43
C ASP A 178 4.58 9.94 -18.85
N ARG A 179 5.35 8.90 -18.57
CA ARG A 179 6.72 9.03 -18.07
C ARG A 179 7.72 8.98 -19.21
N SER A 180 8.88 9.56 -19.00
CA SER A 180 9.98 9.52 -19.97
C SER A 180 11.19 8.78 -19.42
N THR A 181 11.91 8.14 -20.31
CA THR A 181 13.33 7.79 -20.13
C THR A 181 14.19 9.03 -20.43
N ALA A 182 15.51 8.89 -20.41
CA ALA A 182 16.40 9.96 -20.84
C ALA A 182 16.21 10.37 -22.31
N ASN A 183 15.75 9.44 -23.16
CA ASN A 183 15.79 9.60 -24.61
C ASN A 183 14.40 9.63 -25.30
N TYR A 184 13.36 9.11 -24.65
CA TYR A 184 12.02 9.00 -25.25
C TYR A 184 10.91 8.89 -24.21
N LEU A 185 9.69 9.19 -24.66
CA LEU A 185 8.49 9.10 -23.86
C LEU A 185 7.97 7.64 -23.83
N LEU A 186 7.49 7.23 -22.68
CA LEU A 186 6.82 5.95 -22.48
C LEU A 186 5.30 6.18 -22.48
N ASN A 187 4.68 5.96 -23.62
CA ASN A 187 3.26 6.24 -23.77
C ASN A 187 2.38 5.26 -22.99
N ASN A 188 1.25 5.79 -22.50
CA ASN A 188 0.27 5.10 -21.69
C ASN A 188 0.85 4.57 -20.38
N THR A 189 1.71 5.36 -19.73
CA THR A 189 2.26 5.05 -18.40
C THR A 189 1.70 5.95 -17.30
N GLY A 190 0.65 6.71 -17.60
CA GLY A 190 -0.07 7.52 -16.65
C GLY A 190 -0.73 6.68 -15.55
N ALA A 191 -0.86 7.26 -14.35
CA ALA A 191 -1.56 6.64 -13.22
C ALA A 191 -2.43 7.66 -12.49
N ARG A 192 -3.57 7.21 -12.01
CA ARG A 192 -4.50 8.00 -11.19
C ARG A 192 -4.90 7.18 -9.98
N GLU A 193 -4.64 7.72 -8.81
CA GLU A 193 -4.83 7.04 -7.53
C GLU A 193 -5.57 7.96 -6.56
N HIS A 194 -6.52 7.41 -5.82
CA HIS A 194 -7.11 8.07 -4.67
C HIS A 194 -7.44 7.04 -3.60
N HIS A 195 -6.97 7.32 -2.41
CA HIS A 195 -7.14 6.44 -1.26
C HIS A 195 -7.70 7.25 -0.12
N THR A 196 -8.60 6.67 0.65
CA THR A 196 -9.14 7.28 1.86
C THR A 196 -9.21 6.22 2.96
N SER A 197 -8.99 6.63 4.18
CA SER A 197 -9.21 5.77 5.34
C SER A 197 -9.77 6.55 6.51
N ALA A 198 -10.54 5.87 7.34
CA ALA A 198 -11.09 6.38 8.58
C ALA A 198 -10.90 5.35 9.69
N LEU A 199 -10.50 5.81 10.85
CA LEU A 199 -10.38 5.03 12.07
C LEU A 199 -11.15 5.75 13.18
N LEU A 200 -12.08 5.05 13.80
CA LEU A 200 -12.84 5.50 14.95
C LEU A 200 -12.59 4.54 16.11
N GLY A 201 -12.34 5.05 17.29
CA GLY A 201 -12.08 4.19 18.46
C GLY A 201 -12.71 4.75 19.72
N TYR A 202 -13.15 3.86 20.58
CA TYR A 202 -13.63 4.12 21.93
C TYR A 202 -12.77 3.34 22.92
N ASP A 203 -12.24 4.01 23.93
CA ASP A 203 -11.37 3.42 24.96
C ASP A 203 -11.78 3.93 26.34
N ARG A 204 -12.49 3.11 27.10
CA ARG A 204 -12.90 3.45 28.47
C ARG A 204 -12.82 2.26 29.40
N GLY A 205 -12.03 2.41 30.45
CA GLY A 205 -11.91 1.42 31.53
C GLY A 205 -11.37 0.08 31.00
N ARG A 206 -12.24 -0.91 30.86
CA ARG A 206 -11.88 -2.27 30.42
C ARG A 206 -12.18 -2.54 28.97
N LEU A 207 -12.90 -1.66 28.31
CA LEU A 207 -13.39 -1.84 26.96
C LEU A 207 -12.67 -0.90 26.01
N ARG A 208 -12.05 -1.46 24.95
CA ARG A 208 -11.57 -0.73 23.80
C ARG A 208 -12.18 -1.34 22.53
N ILE A 209 -12.78 -0.49 21.72
CA ILE A 209 -13.35 -0.86 20.42
C ILE A 209 -12.75 0.07 19.38
N GLU A 210 -12.38 -0.48 18.23
CA GLU A 210 -11.89 0.29 17.08
C GLU A 210 -12.55 -0.21 15.81
N GLY A 211 -13.00 0.72 14.98
CA GLY A 211 -13.50 0.46 13.63
C GLY A 211 -12.62 1.17 12.61
N PHE A 212 -12.09 0.44 11.65
CA PHE A 212 -11.30 0.94 10.54
C PHE A 212 -12.03 0.70 9.23
N TYR A 213 -12.00 1.69 8.34
CA TYR A 213 -12.44 1.56 6.97
C TYR A 213 -11.39 2.17 6.04
N SER A 214 -11.15 1.53 4.90
CA SER A 214 -10.33 2.09 3.84
C SER A 214 -10.95 1.82 2.46
N HIS A 215 -10.73 2.78 1.57
CA HIS A 215 -11.06 2.70 0.15
C HIS A 215 -9.80 3.03 -0.64
N PHE A 216 -9.37 2.06 -1.43
CA PHE A 216 -8.24 2.16 -2.34
C PHE A 216 -8.76 2.17 -3.77
N TYR A 217 -8.32 3.13 -4.59
CA TYR A 217 -8.59 3.18 -6.01
C TYR A 217 -7.31 3.46 -6.78
N ASN A 218 -7.07 2.67 -7.81
CA ASN A 218 -5.98 2.88 -8.75
C ASN A 218 -6.48 2.62 -10.18
N ARG A 219 -6.12 3.52 -11.10
CA ARG A 219 -6.22 3.30 -12.54
C ARG A 219 -4.87 3.60 -13.16
N THR A 220 -4.26 2.60 -13.78
CA THR A 220 -2.91 2.67 -14.34
C THR A 220 -2.93 2.24 -15.80
N GLY A 221 -2.33 3.05 -16.66
CA GLY A 221 -2.12 2.68 -18.06
C GLY A 221 -1.11 1.54 -18.18
N VAL A 222 -1.34 0.66 -19.12
CA VAL A 222 -0.36 -0.37 -19.50
C VAL A 222 0.41 0.15 -20.70
N MET A 223 1.72 0.27 -20.55
CA MET A 223 2.58 0.81 -21.61
C MET A 223 2.38 0.04 -22.92
N PHE A 224 2.15 0.74 -24.02
CA PHE A 224 1.87 0.12 -25.32
C PHE A 224 2.99 -0.82 -25.76
N SER A 225 4.25 -0.44 -25.51
CA SER A 225 5.42 -1.24 -25.87
C SER A 225 5.67 -2.44 -24.92
N ALA A 226 5.00 -2.54 -23.79
CA ALA A 226 5.07 -3.74 -22.93
C ALA A 226 4.23 -4.90 -23.45
N GLN A 227 3.30 -4.63 -24.34
CA GLN A 227 2.51 -5.68 -25.00
C GLN A 227 3.39 -6.37 -26.05
N MET A 228 3.68 -7.63 -25.81
CA MET A 228 4.44 -8.45 -26.75
C MET A 228 3.61 -8.67 -28.02
N GLY A 229 4.12 -8.18 -29.15
CA GLY A 229 3.62 -8.51 -30.48
C GLY A 229 4.21 -9.83 -30.98
N SER A 230 4.36 -9.95 -32.32
CA SER A 230 5.10 -11.04 -32.90
C SER A 230 6.59 -11.00 -32.51
N GLU A 231 7.28 -12.12 -32.68
CA GLU A 231 8.72 -12.24 -32.45
C GLU A 231 9.51 -11.22 -33.28
N ASP A 232 9.08 -10.99 -34.54
CA ASP A 232 9.67 -9.99 -35.44
C ASP A 232 9.59 -8.58 -34.89
N LEU A 233 8.44 -8.20 -34.30
CA LEU A 233 8.27 -6.88 -33.66
C LEU A 233 9.14 -6.73 -32.43
N LEU A 234 9.36 -7.81 -31.68
CA LEU A 234 10.28 -7.80 -30.54
C LEU A 234 11.71 -7.59 -31.00
N ALA A 235 12.15 -8.33 -32.01
CA ALA A 235 13.48 -8.21 -32.63
C ALA A 235 13.74 -6.78 -33.15
N GLU A 236 12.74 -6.18 -33.81
CA GLU A 236 12.85 -4.81 -34.30
C GLU A 236 12.97 -3.79 -33.14
N ARG A 237 12.19 -3.93 -32.07
CA ARG A 237 12.30 -3.07 -30.88
C ARG A 237 13.67 -3.18 -30.22
N ILE A 238 14.19 -4.41 -30.09
CA ILE A 238 15.54 -4.64 -29.54
C ILE A 238 16.58 -3.95 -30.43
N ARG A 239 16.49 -4.09 -31.74
CA ARG A 239 17.41 -3.45 -32.70
C ARG A 239 17.36 -1.92 -32.63
N LEU A 240 16.16 -1.34 -32.49
CA LEU A 240 15.97 0.10 -32.37
C LEU A 240 16.37 0.67 -31.00
N GLY A 241 16.37 -0.15 -29.95
CA GLY A 241 16.65 0.26 -28.57
C GLY A 241 15.63 1.25 -28.00
N ARG A 242 14.45 1.37 -28.64
CA ARG A 242 13.36 2.29 -28.23
C ARG A 242 11.99 1.77 -28.68
N PRO A 243 10.89 2.30 -28.14
CA PRO A 243 9.54 2.02 -28.67
C PRO A 243 9.44 2.36 -30.17
N LEU A 244 8.65 1.59 -30.91
CA LEU A 244 8.41 1.82 -32.35
C LEU A 244 7.68 3.15 -32.59
N TYR A 245 6.77 3.50 -31.68
CA TYR A 245 5.96 4.72 -31.73
C TYR A 245 6.09 5.50 -30.44
N THR A 246 6.17 6.80 -30.54
CA THR A 246 6.16 7.74 -29.41
C THR A 246 5.18 8.87 -29.76
N ASP A 247 4.09 8.95 -28.99
CA ASP A 247 3.11 10.02 -29.10
C ASP A 247 3.48 11.18 -28.17
N PRO A 248 2.94 12.39 -28.38
CA PRO A 248 3.09 13.50 -27.46
C PRO A 248 2.63 13.15 -26.04
N PHE A 249 3.20 13.86 -25.04
CA PHE A 249 2.83 13.69 -23.64
C PHE A 249 1.33 13.87 -23.42
N THR A 250 0.74 12.96 -22.65
CA THR A 250 -0.65 13.06 -22.21
C THR A 250 -0.83 12.61 -20.76
N ARG A 251 -1.89 13.09 -20.12
CA ARG A 251 -2.40 12.59 -18.83
C ARG A 251 -3.56 11.62 -19.00
N SER A 252 -4.01 11.43 -20.22
CA SER A 252 -5.07 10.49 -20.53
C SER A 252 -4.56 9.07 -20.37
N ILE A 253 -5.31 8.25 -19.67
CA ILE A 253 -5.04 6.82 -19.57
C ILE A 253 -5.91 6.13 -20.61
N ALA A 254 -5.27 5.76 -21.71
CA ALA A 254 -5.90 5.06 -22.80
C ALA A 254 -5.96 3.54 -22.57
N TYR A 255 -6.66 2.85 -23.41
CA TYR A 255 -6.62 1.40 -23.48
C TYR A 255 -5.27 0.90 -24.04
N PRO A 256 -4.60 -0.13 -23.45
CA PRO A 256 -5.01 -0.94 -22.30
C PRO A 256 -4.71 -0.27 -20.94
N TYR A 257 -5.52 -0.58 -19.95
CA TYR A 257 -5.31 -0.11 -18.58
C TYR A 257 -5.73 -1.19 -17.57
N GLN A 258 -5.24 -1.03 -16.35
CA GLN A 258 -5.73 -1.74 -15.16
C GLN A 258 -6.49 -0.76 -14.28
N LYS A 259 -7.60 -1.21 -13.71
CA LYS A 259 -8.40 -0.46 -12.75
C LYS A 259 -8.71 -1.35 -11.56
N VAL A 260 -8.47 -0.86 -10.36
CA VAL A 260 -8.68 -1.58 -9.11
C VAL A 260 -9.43 -0.70 -8.13
N THR A 261 -10.39 -1.29 -7.44
CA THR A 261 -11.07 -0.69 -6.29
C THR A 261 -11.10 -1.71 -5.17
N HIS A 262 -10.37 -1.43 -4.09
CA HIS A 262 -10.31 -2.31 -2.93
C HIS A 262 -10.88 -1.59 -1.70
N GLN A 263 -11.83 -2.21 -1.03
CA GLN A 263 -12.45 -1.71 0.18
C GLN A 263 -12.18 -2.68 1.32
N THR A 264 -11.85 -2.14 2.50
CA THR A 264 -11.60 -2.95 3.69
C THR A 264 -12.30 -2.32 4.88
N ALA A 265 -13.05 -3.12 5.63
CA ALA A 265 -13.61 -2.74 6.92
C ALA A 265 -13.11 -3.71 8.00
N ILE A 266 -12.64 -3.18 9.14
CA ILE A 266 -12.10 -3.98 10.23
C ILE A 266 -12.70 -3.49 11.54
N GLY A 267 -13.27 -4.42 12.31
CA GLY A 267 -13.70 -4.19 13.69
C GLY A 267 -12.78 -4.90 14.67
N LYS A 268 -12.36 -4.21 15.72
CA LYS A 268 -11.54 -4.77 16.78
C LYS A 268 -12.14 -4.45 18.15
N MET A 269 -12.12 -5.41 19.05
CA MET A 269 -12.51 -5.22 20.45
C MET A 269 -11.48 -5.86 21.38
N LYS A 270 -11.15 -5.15 22.43
CA LYS A 270 -10.39 -5.67 23.58
C LYS A 270 -11.23 -5.44 24.81
N PHE A 271 -11.49 -6.50 25.56
CA PHE A 271 -12.15 -6.44 26.85
C PHE A 271 -11.25 -7.04 27.94
N SER A 272 -10.94 -6.25 28.95
CA SER A 272 -10.06 -6.68 30.06
C SER A 272 -10.90 -7.27 31.19
N MET A 273 -10.69 -8.55 31.47
CA MET A 273 -11.43 -9.32 32.48
C MET A 273 -10.69 -9.37 33.85
N ARG A 274 -10.01 -8.28 34.20
CA ARG A 274 -9.18 -8.21 35.44
C ARG A 274 -8.19 -9.38 35.54
N ASN A 275 -8.37 -10.25 36.54
CA ASN A 275 -7.48 -11.36 36.84
C ASN A 275 -7.63 -12.53 35.84
N ALA A 276 -8.70 -12.57 35.06
CA ALA A 276 -8.94 -13.61 34.05
C ALA A 276 -8.30 -13.32 32.67
N GLY A 277 -7.56 -12.21 32.53
CA GLY A 277 -6.85 -11.86 31.29
C GLY A 277 -7.63 -10.91 30.38
N ASN A 278 -7.37 -10.98 29.08
CA ASN A 278 -8.00 -10.13 28.08
C ASN A 278 -8.69 -10.95 27.02
N LEU A 279 -9.91 -10.55 26.64
CA LEU A 279 -10.61 -11.05 25.48
C LEU A 279 -10.32 -10.12 24.29
N TYR A 280 -9.92 -10.70 23.18
CA TYR A 280 -9.72 -9.99 21.90
C TYR A 280 -10.68 -10.56 20.88
N TRP A 281 -11.33 -9.68 20.16
CA TRP A 281 -12.15 -10.01 19.01
C TRP A 281 -11.75 -9.14 17.83
N GLN A 282 -11.66 -9.73 16.65
CA GLN A 282 -11.44 -9.03 15.40
C GLN A 282 -12.28 -9.65 14.30
N SER A 283 -12.86 -8.80 13.48
CA SER A 283 -13.54 -9.18 12.24
C SER A 283 -13.10 -8.25 11.13
N SER A 284 -13.01 -8.77 9.92
CA SER A 284 -12.71 -7.98 8.74
C SER A 284 -13.64 -8.37 7.59
N TRP A 285 -13.93 -7.40 6.76
CA TRP A 285 -14.62 -7.57 5.50
C TRP A 285 -13.82 -6.85 4.42
N GLN A 286 -13.67 -7.47 3.26
CA GLN A 286 -12.98 -6.90 2.12
C GLN A 286 -13.77 -7.13 0.84
N LYS A 287 -13.70 -6.15 -0.05
CA LYS A 287 -14.23 -6.23 -1.40
C LYS A 287 -13.18 -5.71 -2.37
N ASP A 288 -12.83 -6.54 -3.35
CA ASP A 288 -11.90 -6.20 -4.42
C ASP A 288 -12.60 -6.31 -5.78
N ASP A 289 -12.64 -5.19 -6.49
CA ASP A 289 -13.15 -5.09 -7.85
C ASP A 289 -11.99 -4.73 -8.77
N ARG A 290 -11.58 -5.66 -9.64
CA ARG A 290 -10.48 -5.48 -10.57
C ARG A 290 -10.94 -5.62 -12.00
N GLN A 291 -10.47 -4.73 -12.86
CA GLN A 291 -10.66 -4.78 -14.31
C GLN A 291 -9.31 -4.65 -14.99
N GLU A 292 -9.02 -5.57 -15.88
CA GLU A 292 -7.82 -5.57 -16.71
C GLU A 292 -8.20 -5.60 -18.17
N ASN A 293 -7.65 -4.67 -18.91
CA ASN A 293 -7.85 -4.57 -20.33
C ASN A 293 -6.52 -4.89 -21.04
N ARG A 294 -6.59 -5.72 -22.07
CA ARG A 294 -5.45 -6.07 -22.93
C ARG A 294 -5.80 -5.72 -24.37
N ILE A 295 -4.82 -5.27 -25.14
CA ILE A 295 -5.01 -5.09 -26.59
C ILE A 295 -5.34 -6.45 -27.20
N ARG A 296 -6.51 -6.55 -27.80
CA ARG A 296 -6.90 -7.68 -28.62
C ARG A 296 -6.77 -7.31 -30.09
N ARG A 297 -6.35 -8.26 -30.94
CA ARG A 297 -6.22 -8.07 -32.39
C ARG A 297 -7.51 -7.62 -33.10
N LEU A 298 -8.66 -7.68 -32.45
CA LEU A 298 -10.00 -7.40 -33.02
C LEU A 298 -10.66 -6.14 -32.43
N GLY A 299 -9.95 -5.25 -31.74
CA GLY A 299 -10.49 -3.96 -31.30
C GLY A 299 -11.66 -4.02 -30.31
N SER A 300 -11.81 -5.10 -29.56
CA SER A 300 -12.88 -5.23 -28.55
C SER A 300 -12.55 -4.47 -27.28
N ASP A 301 -13.42 -3.56 -26.87
CA ASP A 301 -13.33 -2.79 -25.60
C ASP A 301 -13.75 -3.60 -24.37
N ILE A 302 -14.03 -4.89 -24.51
CA ILE A 302 -14.41 -5.75 -23.40
C ILE A 302 -13.18 -6.02 -22.53
N PRO A 303 -13.26 -5.83 -21.20
CA PRO A 303 -12.18 -6.18 -20.28
C PRO A 303 -11.71 -7.62 -20.49
N ALA A 304 -10.41 -7.84 -20.56
CA ALA A 304 -9.85 -9.19 -20.68
C ALA A 304 -10.09 -10.02 -19.43
N VAL A 305 -10.08 -9.35 -18.26
CA VAL A 305 -10.36 -9.93 -16.95
C VAL A 305 -11.23 -8.94 -16.18
N SER A 306 -12.31 -9.44 -15.60
CA SER A 306 -13.09 -8.74 -14.58
C SER A 306 -13.18 -9.68 -13.39
N LEU A 307 -12.69 -9.23 -12.25
CA LEU A 307 -12.65 -10.01 -11.03
C LEU A 307 -13.37 -9.26 -9.92
N HIS A 308 -14.26 -9.97 -9.23
CA HIS A 308 -14.98 -9.46 -8.07
C HIS A 308 -14.78 -10.45 -6.91
N LEU A 309 -14.09 -10.01 -5.87
CA LEU A 309 -13.86 -10.80 -4.67
C LEU A 309 -14.53 -10.13 -3.47
N ASN A 310 -15.21 -10.96 -2.66
CA ASN A 310 -15.73 -10.58 -1.34
C ASN A 310 -15.19 -11.58 -0.32
N SER A 311 -14.65 -11.09 0.76
CA SER A 311 -14.10 -11.91 1.85
C SER A 311 -14.39 -11.32 3.24
#